data_c5ee5c201e91f83100a8e6bc3e21ff47
#
_entry.id   c5ee5c201e91f83100a8e6bc3e21ff47
#
_cell.length_a   1.000
_cell.length_b   1.000
_cell.length_c   1.000
_cell.angle_alpha   90.00
_cell.angle_beta   90.00
_cell.angle_gamma   90.00
#
_symmetry.space_group_name_H-M   'P 1'
#
loop_
_entity.id
_entity.type
_entity.pdbx_description
1 polymer ?
#
loop_
_entity_poly.entity_id
_entity_poly.type
_entity_poly.pdbx_seq_one_letter_code
_entity_poly.pdbx_strand_id
1 'polypeptide(L)'
;MAMNRTTENVQVVDHKINYSNLVFYVIDTTNSILNIDHTMGYDALILDASDSEYAHVVLKKIRSHYNPEFYLKPVFLLNFKETKDPLLNNMHDGLMTSYDQVAQMAEVAKRIFIKTTQLDNQLVPSFEGQTVKKVLNYMYTRDIRTLKPIVDLNSAIGYTYPELSVNFTATEEPQVLEILEWADREGLIWPDFYERVYLCNNCSSGSLSYREVCPHCNSANSKSEDLIHHFPCAYIGPISDFQNTIDNSLNCPKCNKTLRHIGIDYDKPSVIHHCNNCDQNYQDAFIKSKCLSCEYDIDVKYLVPKNVNIYKLTRKGRSAATSGFLSSSQEVDDIFGTINMHTFKIMLHYELERVKESPAQKTSLALVHLENIFELYNKIGKKGERKLLEELVAVARENIKSSDVIAFESSSTLYLMLTNTTSENAEQKLKNLAALTENLVKKNFNGFKANLLYKVKMLDADKKAEVQLQELSKDFFA
;
A
#
# COMPACT_ATOMS: atom_id res chain seq x y z
N MET A 1 26.78 46.74 -20.20
CA MET A 1 27.56 45.51 -20.46
C MET A 1 26.58 44.38 -20.66
N ALA A 2 26.36 44.01 -21.93
CA ALA A 2 25.49 42.92 -22.31
C ALA A 2 26.28 41.61 -22.13
N MET A 3 25.84 40.75 -21.22
CA MET A 3 26.35 39.38 -21.14
C MET A 3 25.87 38.60 -22.37
N ASN A 4 26.81 38.29 -23.27
CA ASN A 4 26.62 37.31 -24.32
C ASN A 4 26.30 35.97 -23.66
N ARG A 5 25.03 35.54 -23.71
CA ARG A 5 24.65 34.15 -23.51
C ARG A 5 24.94 33.42 -24.82
N THR A 6 26.07 32.75 -24.89
CA THR A 6 26.32 31.76 -25.93
C THR A 6 25.31 30.62 -25.68
N THR A 7 24.31 30.53 -26.53
CA THR A 7 23.46 29.35 -26.68
C THR A 7 24.35 28.26 -27.26
N GLU A 8 24.91 27.39 -26.40
CA GLU A 8 25.47 26.12 -26.87
C GLU A 8 24.34 25.35 -27.52
N ASN A 9 24.43 25.09 -28.81
CA ASN A 9 23.50 24.24 -29.53
C ASN A 9 23.61 22.84 -28.94
N VAL A 10 22.61 22.41 -28.15
CA VAL A 10 22.54 21.10 -27.57
C VAL A 10 22.23 20.10 -28.69
N GLN A 11 23.19 19.24 -29.02
CA GLN A 11 23.03 18.22 -30.06
C GLN A 11 22.73 16.86 -29.41
N VAL A 12 21.74 16.18 -29.94
CA VAL A 12 21.46 14.78 -29.61
C VAL A 12 22.30 13.89 -30.52
N VAL A 13 23.20 13.10 -29.95
CA VAL A 13 24.00 12.12 -30.66
C VAL A 13 23.78 10.75 -30.05
N ASP A 14 23.36 9.78 -30.83
CA ASP A 14 23.06 8.41 -30.38
C ASP A 14 22.13 8.37 -29.14
N HIS A 15 21.04 9.13 -29.18
CA HIS A 15 20.09 9.31 -28.07
C HIS A 15 20.72 9.91 -26.77
N LYS A 16 21.90 10.51 -26.85
CA LYS A 16 22.58 11.12 -25.69
C LYS A 16 22.78 12.61 -25.86
N ILE A 17 22.62 13.32 -24.76
CA ILE A 17 22.94 14.75 -24.64
C ILE A 17 23.96 14.89 -23.52
N ASN A 18 25.12 15.43 -23.82
CA ASN A 18 26.16 15.73 -22.84
C ASN A 18 26.06 17.21 -22.42
N TYR A 19 25.88 17.46 -21.12
CA TYR A 19 25.83 18.82 -20.58
C TYR A 19 26.45 18.86 -19.19
N SER A 20 27.46 19.74 -19.00
CA SER A 20 28.08 19.98 -17.67
C SER A 20 28.48 18.72 -16.92
N ASN A 21 29.18 17.79 -17.57
CA ASN A 21 29.62 16.47 -17.08
C ASN A 21 28.45 15.49 -16.73
N LEU A 22 27.24 15.77 -17.17
CA LEU A 22 26.11 14.84 -17.07
C LEU A 22 25.73 14.33 -18.47
N VAL A 23 25.36 13.05 -18.52
CA VAL A 23 24.87 12.39 -19.71
C VAL A 23 23.38 12.16 -19.56
N PHE A 24 22.57 12.81 -20.39
CA PHE A 24 21.13 12.59 -20.49
C PHE A 24 20.86 11.58 -21.60
N TYR A 25 20.08 10.55 -21.31
CA TYR A 25 19.66 9.59 -22.31
C TYR A 25 18.21 9.89 -22.72
N VAL A 26 17.97 10.04 -24.00
CA VAL A 26 16.64 10.33 -24.58
C VAL A 26 15.92 9.04 -24.91
N ILE A 27 14.73 8.88 -24.38
CA ILE A 27 13.82 7.75 -24.62
C ILE A 27 12.64 8.25 -25.43
N ASP A 28 12.42 7.65 -26.58
CA ASP A 28 11.28 7.90 -27.45
C ASP A 28 10.69 6.55 -27.95
N THR A 29 9.69 6.62 -28.81
CA THR A 29 9.03 5.44 -29.37
C THR A 29 9.92 4.61 -30.30
N THR A 30 11.08 5.14 -30.72
CA THR A 30 12.01 4.46 -31.64
C THR A 30 13.02 3.57 -30.90
N ASN A 31 13.27 3.84 -29.61
CA ASN A 31 14.16 3.03 -28.77
C ASN A 31 13.40 2.29 -27.69
N SER A 32 13.58 0.97 -27.65
CA SER A 32 12.88 0.12 -26.68
C SER A 32 13.47 0.27 -25.27
N ILE A 33 12.60 0.48 -24.27
CA ILE A 33 12.97 0.46 -22.84
C ILE A 33 13.60 -0.88 -22.40
N LEU A 34 13.37 -1.96 -23.15
CA LEU A 34 13.96 -3.26 -22.86
C LEU A 34 15.49 -3.25 -22.94
N ASN A 35 16.05 -2.31 -23.70
CA ASN A 35 17.49 -2.15 -23.90
C ASN A 35 18.10 -1.12 -22.92
N ILE A 36 17.32 -0.48 -22.08
CA ILE A 36 17.83 0.50 -21.10
C ILE A 36 18.23 -0.23 -19.84
N ASP A 37 19.52 -0.50 -19.73
CA ASP A 37 20.11 -1.08 -18.53
C ASP A 37 20.74 0.02 -17.67
N HIS A 38 20.75 -0.19 -16.36
CA HIS A 38 21.43 0.67 -15.37
C HIS A 38 22.95 0.75 -15.61
N THR A 39 23.52 -0.19 -16.34
CA THR A 39 24.95 -0.22 -16.72
C THR A 39 25.31 0.70 -17.88
N MET A 40 24.32 1.23 -18.63
CA MET A 40 24.55 2.21 -19.68
C MET A 40 24.99 3.53 -19.04
N GLY A 41 26.17 4.03 -19.37
CA GLY A 41 26.76 5.26 -18.84
C GLY A 41 25.92 6.51 -19.13
N TYR A 42 24.84 6.71 -18.38
CA TYR A 42 24.00 7.91 -18.36
C TYR A 42 23.58 8.28 -16.94
N ASP A 43 23.36 9.55 -16.71
CA ASP A 43 23.06 10.13 -15.41
C ASP A 43 21.56 10.40 -15.24
N ALA A 44 20.90 10.92 -16.25
CA ALA A 44 19.50 11.27 -16.24
C ALA A 44 18.77 10.80 -17.51
N LEU A 45 17.45 10.77 -17.47
CA LEU A 45 16.59 10.34 -18.57
C LEU A 45 15.71 11.51 -19.03
N ILE A 46 15.58 11.64 -20.34
CA ILE A 46 14.58 12.52 -20.99
C ILE A 46 13.61 11.59 -21.72
N LEU A 47 12.37 11.56 -21.29
CA LEU A 47 11.31 10.72 -21.85
C LEU A 47 10.40 11.58 -22.72
N ASP A 48 10.33 11.27 -24.01
CA ASP A 48 9.33 11.91 -24.88
C ASP A 48 7.92 11.40 -24.50
N ALA A 49 7.12 12.32 -24.01
CA ALA A 49 5.77 12.10 -23.54
C ALA A 49 4.69 12.57 -24.53
N SER A 50 5.03 12.67 -25.82
CA SER A 50 4.06 12.95 -26.89
C SER A 50 2.99 11.87 -26.98
N ASP A 51 3.39 10.60 -26.72
CA ASP A 51 2.52 9.45 -26.51
C ASP A 51 2.46 9.17 -25.01
N SER A 52 1.31 9.47 -24.40
CA SER A 52 1.12 9.32 -22.95
C SER A 52 1.04 7.87 -22.49
N GLU A 53 0.54 6.94 -23.32
CA GLU A 53 0.46 5.51 -22.96
C GLU A 53 1.86 4.89 -22.93
N TYR A 54 2.66 5.19 -23.95
CA TYR A 54 4.06 4.75 -23.98
C TYR A 54 4.84 5.35 -22.80
N ALA A 55 4.71 6.66 -22.56
CA ALA A 55 5.39 7.35 -21.47
C ALA A 55 5.01 6.78 -20.10
N HIS A 56 3.73 6.42 -19.89
CA HIS A 56 3.28 5.75 -18.67
C HIS A 56 4.02 4.43 -18.44
N VAL A 57 4.04 3.56 -19.44
CA VAL A 57 4.70 2.24 -19.35
C VAL A 57 6.19 2.39 -19.03
N VAL A 58 6.86 3.32 -19.72
CA VAL A 58 8.28 3.60 -19.51
C VAL A 58 8.54 4.12 -18.10
N LEU A 59 7.81 5.16 -17.67
CA LEU A 59 7.99 5.77 -16.36
C LEU A 59 7.68 4.78 -15.24
N LYS A 60 6.62 3.97 -15.37
CA LYS A 60 6.27 2.90 -14.44
C LYS A 60 7.40 1.90 -14.29
N LYS A 61 7.98 1.44 -15.41
CA LYS A 61 9.09 0.49 -15.41
C LYS A 61 10.35 1.07 -14.72
N ILE A 62 10.66 2.34 -14.95
CA ILE A 62 11.78 3.01 -14.28
C ILE A 62 11.51 3.10 -12.79
N ARG A 63 10.37 3.66 -12.38
CA ARG A 63 10.05 3.93 -10.97
C ARG A 63 9.75 2.69 -10.15
N SER A 64 9.25 1.62 -10.76
CA SER A 64 9.03 0.33 -10.09
C SER A 64 10.29 -0.53 -9.96
N HIS A 65 11.40 -0.18 -10.60
CA HIS A 65 12.62 -0.97 -10.58
C HIS A 65 13.16 -1.18 -9.17
N TYR A 66 13.79 -2.33 -8.88
CA TYR A 66 14.29 -2.67 -7.56
C TYR A 66 15.59 -1.94 -7.19
N ASN A 67 16.45 -1.63 -8.20
CA ASN A 67 17.75 -1.01 -7.98
C ASN A 67 17.62 0.52 -7.74
N PRO A 68 18.09 1.05 -6.59
CA PRO A 68 18.09 2.49 -6.30
C PRO A 68 18.78 3.34 -7.35
N GLU A 69 19.86 2.87 -7.93
CA GLU A 69 20.59 3.58 -8.99
C GLU A 69 19.75 3.78 -10.24
N PHE A 70 18.69 3.01 -10.43
CA PHE A 70 17.80 3.13 -11.58
C PHE A 70 16.50 3.86 -11.23
N TYR A 71 15.76 3.42 -10.18
CA TYR A 71 14.48 4.06 -9.87
C TYR A 71 14.61 5.48 -9.33
N LEU A 72 15.76 5.87 -8.79
CA LEU A 72 16.05 7.22 -8.32
C LEU A 72 16.64 8.13 -9.40
N LYS A 73 17.00 7.61 -10.58
CA LYS A 73 17.51 8.46 -11.66
C LYS A 73 16.54 9.60 -11.96
N PRO A 74 17.03 10.82 -12.18
CA PRO A 74 16.19 11.92 -12.64
C PRO A 74 15.53 11.59 -13.99
N VAL A 75 14.22 11.83 -14.09
CA VAL A 75 13.43 11.62 -15.32
C VAL A 75 12.69 12.90 -15.65
N PHE A 76 12.94 13.45 -16.82
CA PHE A 76 12.32 14.66 -17.34
C PHE A 76 11.39 14.30 -18.49
N LEU A 77 10.18 14.88 -18.53
CA LEU A 77 9.24 14.65 -19.60
C LEU A 77 9.37 15.75 -20.67
N LEU A 78 9.62 15.33 -21.90
CA LEU A 78 9.65 16.19 -23.07
C LEU A 78 8.28 16.15 -23.76
N ASN A 79 7.78 17.29 -24.25
CA ASN A 79 6.51 17.42 -24.96
C ASN A 79 5.27 16.91 -24.18
N PHE A 80 5.37 16.88 -22.86
CA PHE A 80 4.27 16.40 -22.01
C PHE A 80 3.07 17.36 -22.06
N LYS A 81 1.89 16.77 -22.27
CA LYS A 81 0.61 17.46 -22.09
C LYS A 81 -0.04 16.89 -20.85
N GLU A 82 -0.57 17.74 -20.00
CA GLU A 82 -1.27 17.32 -18.78
C GLU A 82 -2.38 16.30 -19.11
N THR A 83 -2.38 15.20 -18.39
CA THR A 83 -3.29 14.09 -18.57
C THR A 83 -4.02 13.78 -17.26
N LYS A 84 -4.97 12.83 -17.29
CA LYS A 84 -5.59 12.29 -16.05
C LYS A 84 -4.75 11.19 -15.39
N ASP A 85 -3.56 10.91 -15.90
CA ASP A 85 -2.67 9.88 -15.37
C ASP A 85 -1.91 10.39 -14.14
N PRO A 86 -2.18 9.86 -12.94
CA PRO A 86 -1.51 10.29 -11.72
C PRO A 86 0.00 10.03 -11.71
N LEU A 87 0.44 8.95 -12.38
CA LEU A 87 1.86 8.59 -12.45
C LEU A 87 2.64 9.63 -13.26
N LEU A 88 2.17 9.93 -14.46
CA LEU A 88 2.83 10.92 -15.33
C LEU A 88 2.85 12.31 -14.73
N ASN A 89 1.77 12.70 -14.03
CA ASN A 89 1.68 14.04 -13.43
C ASN A 89 2.57 14.20 -12.18
N ASN A 90 2.97 13.12 -11.49
CA ASN A 90 3.60 13.23 -10.17
C ASN A 90 4.98 12.56 -10.05
N MET A 91 5.37 11.68 -10.97
CA MET A 91 6.58 10.87 -10.80
C MET A 91 7.74 11.27 -11.73
N HIS A 92 7.65 12.44 -12.35
CA HIS A 92 8.74 13.07 -13.10
C HIS A 92 9.49 14.11 -12.24
N ASP A 93 10.68 14.52 -12.69
CA ASP A 93 11.55 15.48 -12.00
C ASP A 93 11.56 16.86 -12.67
N GLY A 94 10.86 17.02 -13.78
CA GLY A 94 10.68 18.28 -14.49
C GLY A 94 10.07 18.10 -15.88
N LEU A 95 9.57 19.18 -16.44
CA LEU A 95 8.94 19.24 -17.76
C LEU A 95 9.83 20.05 -18.72
N MET A 96 9.89 19.60 -19.96
CA MET A 96 10.66 20.24 -21.04
C MET A 96 9.80 20.37 -22.29
N THR A 97 9.96 21.47 -23.00
CA THR A 97 9.37 21.69 -24.34
C THR A 97 10.42 21.64 -25.45
N SER A 98 11.71 21.81 -25.10
CA SER A 98 12.83 21.68 -26.01
C SER A 98 14.11 21.26 -25.28
N TYR A 99 15.08 20.76 -25.99
CA TYR A 99 16.38 20.37 -25.42
C TYR A 99 17.21 21.55 -24.89
N ASP A 100 16.91 22.78 -25.27
CA ASP A 100 17.59 24.00 -24.76
C ASP A 100 17.40 24.17 -23.24
N GLN A 101 16.39 23.49 -22.65
CA GLN A 101 16.12 23.52 -21.23
C GLN A 101 16.98 22.53 -20.41
N VAL A 102 17.87 21.75 -21.06
CA VAL A 102 18.76 20.78 -20.39
C VAL A 102 19.59 21.44 -19.29
N ALA A 103 19.99 22.69 -19.43
CA ALA A 103 20.71 23.40 -18.37
C ALA A 103 19.93 23.48 -17.05
N GLN A 104 18.64 23.74 -17.11
CA GLN A 104 17.77 23.78 -15.93
C GLN A 104 17.59 22.38 -15.33
N MET A 105 17.44 21.36 -16.18
CA MET A 105 17.29 19.95 -15.76
C MET A 105 18.58 19.43 -15.12
N ALA A 106 19.74 19.86 -15.58
CA ALA A 106 21.02 19.50 -14.99
C ALA A 106 21.15 19.95 -13.53
N GLU A 107 20.64 21.12 -13.18
CA GLU A 107 20.63 21.61 -11.81
C GLU A 107 19.68 20.79 -10.89
N VAL A 108 18.54 20.33 -11.42
CA VAL A 108 17.64 19.42 -10.71
C VAL A 108 18.32 18.06 -10.50
N ALA A 109 18.93 17.52 -11.56
CA ALA A 109 19.64 16.25 -11.51
C ALA A 109 20.76 16.25 -10.46
N LYS A 110 21.61 17.29 -10.45
CA LYS A 110 22.70 17.44 -9.46
C LYS A 110 22.18 17.43 -8.02
N ARG A 111 21.07 18.12 -7.73
CA ARG A 111 20.46 18.13 -6.39
C ARG A 111 19.99 16.72 -5.98
N ILE A 112 19.38 15.99 -6.89
CA ILE A 112 18.95 14.60 -6.65
C ILE A 112 20.15 13.71 -6.39
N PHE A 113 21.23 13.82 -7.17
CA PHE A 113 22.45 13.03 -6.97
C PHE A 113 23.11 13.27 -5.61
N ILE A 114 23.26 14.55 -5.22
CA ILE A 114 23.86 14.87 -3.90
C ILE A 114 23.07 14.18 -2.78
N LYS A 115 21.75 14.11 -2.88
CA LYS A 115 20.92 13.44 -1.87
C LYS A 115 20.95 11.92 -2.00
N THR A 116 21.06 11.40 -3.21
CA THR A 116 21.17 9.95 -3.43
C THR A 116 22.45 9.39 -2.78
N THR A 117 23.56 10.13 -2.79
CA THR A 117 24.80 9.70 -2.10
C THR A 117 24.69 9.69 -0.58
N GLN A 118 23.67 10.31 -0.01
CA GLN A 118 23.41 10.35 1.44
C GLN A 118 22.49 9.22 1.92
N LEU A 119 21.93 8.43 0.99
CA LEU A 119 21.00 7.36 1.34
C LEU A 119 21.72 6.18 2.01
N ASP A 120 21.02 5.59 2.96
CA ASP A 120 21.45 4.34 3.57
C ASP A 120 21.24 3.16 2.61
N ASN A 121 22.27 2.32 2.47
CA ASN A 121 22.25 1.15 1.59
C ASN A 121 21.90 -0.17 2.33
N GLN A 122 21.53 -0.12 3.62
CA GLN A 122 21.15 -1.34 4.34
C GLN A 122 19.86 -1.92 3.76
N LEU A 123 19.84 -3.24 3.56
CA LEU A 123 18.64 -3.94 3.14
C LEU A 123 17.68 -4.06 4.33
N VAL A 124 16.41 -3.83 4.05
CA VAL A 124 15.31 -4.08 4.99
C VAL A 124 14.70 -5.43 4.63
N PRO A 125 14.53 -6.37 5.57
CA PRO A 125 14.15 -7.74 5.22
C PRO A 125 12.67 -7.91 4.86
N SER A 126 11.75 -7.10 5.45
CA SER A 126 10.33 -7.26 5.13
C SER A 126 9.96 -6.60 3.80
N PHE A 127 8.97 -7.15 3.11
CA PHE A 127 8.44 -6.59 1.87
C PHE A 127 7.90 -5.17 2.08
N GLU A 128 7.12 -4.95 3.15
CA GLU A 128 6.58 -3.65 3.53
C GLU A 128 7.70 -2.65 3.78
N GLY A 129 8.71 -3.07 4.54
CA GLY A 129 9.87 -2.26 4.85
C GLY A 129 10.69 -1.88 3.61
N GLN A 130 10.92 -2.82 2.68
CA GLN A 130 11.60 -2.55 1.41
C GLN A 130 10.81 -1.55 0.56
N THR A 131 9.49 -1.75 0.47
CA THR A 131 8.60 -0.87 -0.29
C THR A 131 8.56 0.53 0.31
N VAL A 132 8.40 0.64 1.63
CA VAL A 132 8.42 1.93 2.34
C VAL A 132 9.79 2.59 2.22
N LYS A 133 10.90 1.86 2.35
CA LYS A 133 12.25 2.39 2.15
C LYS A 133 12.41 3.02 0.77
N LYS A 134 11.93 2.34 -0.27
CA LYS A 134 11.95 2.85 -1.64
C LYS A 134 11.19 4.17 -1.77
N VAL A 135 10.00 4.26 -1.16
CA VAL A 135 9.20 5.49 -1.11
C VAL A 135 9.91 6.59 -0.33
N LEU A 136 10.46 6.29 0.85
CA LEU A 136 11.19 7.26 1.66
C LEU A 136 12.44 7.80 0.95
N ASN A 137 13.18 6.94 0.26
CA ASN A 137 14.33 7.33 -0.56
C ASN A 137 13.91 8.28 -1.69
N TYR A 138 12.80 7.97 -2.38
CA TYR A 138 12.25 8.83 -3.43
C TYR A 138 11.81 10.17 -2.86
N MET A 139 11.05 10.18 -1.77
CA MET A 139 10.61 11.40 -1.09
C MET A 139 11.79 12.26 -0.60
N TYR A 140 12.79 11.62 0.02
CA TYR A 140 13.98 12.33 0.53
C TYR A 140 14.76 13.01 -0.59
N THR A 141 15.02 12.29 -1.68
CA THR A 141 15.81 12.82 -2.80
C THR A 141 15.11 13.96 -3.55
N ARG A 142 13.79 14.04 -3.49
CA ARG A 142 12.94 15.06 -4.15
C ARG A 142 12.36 16.12 -3.21
N ASP A 143 12.75 16.14 -1.93
CA ASP A 143 12.15 17.04 -0.91
C ASP A 143 10.64 16.90 -0.74
N ILE A 144 10.07 15.75 -1.08
CA ILE A 144 8.66 15.47 -0.88
C ILE A 144 8.44 15.20 0.61
N ARG A 145 7.47 15.89 1.22
CA ARG A 145 7.18 15.75 2.65
C ARG A 145 5.83 15.13 2.94
N THR A 146 5.03 14.95 1.90
CA THR A 146 3.64 14.53 2.04
C THR A 146 3.26 13.61 0.91
N LEU A 147 2.69 12.45 1.22
CA LEU A 147 2.01 11.58 0.25
C LEU A 147 0.53 11.98 0.23
N LYS A 148 0.01 12.31 -0.94
CA LYS A 148 -1.39 12.71 -1.11
C LYS A 148 -2.13 11.65 -1.92
N PRO A 149 -3.33 11.25 -1.48
CA PRO A 149 -4.19 10.42 -2.30
C PRO A 149 -4.70 11.22 -3.50
N ILE A 150 -4.70 10.61 -4.66
CA ILE A 150 -5.23 11.16 -5.90
C ILE A 150 -6.37 10.25 -6.34
N VAL A 151 -7.50 10.84 -6.73
CA VAL A 151 -8.63 10.09 -7.30
C VAL A 151 -8.17 9.45 -8.60
N ASP A 152 -8.33 8.13 -8.70
CA ASP A 152 -8.00 7.36 -9.89
C ASP A 152 -9.08 6.30 -10.15
N LEU A 153 -9.78 6.45 -11.27
CA LEU A 153 -10.85 5.53 -11.66
C LEU A 153 -10.33 4.14 -12.06
N ASN A 154 -9.04 4.02 -12.36
CA ASN A 154 -8.41 2.74 -12.67
C ASN A 154 -7.90 2.02 -11.42
N SER A 155 -7.89 2.70 -10.28
CA SER A 155 -7.49 2.12 -9.00
C SER A 155 -8.56 1.19 -8.45
N ALA A 156 -8.15 0.03 -7.95
CA ALA A 156 -9.05 -0.91 -7.29
C ALA A 156 -9.73 -0.32 -6.04
N ILE A 157 -9.14 0.70 -5.41
CA ILE A 157 -9.68 1.36 -4.21
C ILE A 157 -10.25 2.77 -4.50
N GLY A 158 -10.19 3.23 -5.76
CA GLY A 158 -10.65 4.56 -6.19
C GLY A 158 -9.66 5.70 -5.93
N TYR A 159 -8.54 5.43 -5.26
CA TYR A 159 -7.46 6.36 -4.94
C TYR A 159 -6.10 5.72 -5.20
N THR A 160 -5.14 6.52 -5.62
CA THR A 160 -3.75 6.10 -5.79
C THR A 160 -2.80 7.02 -5.02
N TYR A 161 -1.67 6.48 -4.60
CA TYR A 161 -0.51 7.23 -4.09
C TYR A 161 0.63 6.95 -5.07
N PRO A 162 0.88 7.79 -6.08
CA PRO A 162 1.77 7.47 -7.20
C PRO A 162 3.14 6.94 -6.76
N GLU A 163 3.72 7.51 -5.70
CA GLU A 163 5.03 7.14 -5.16
C GLU A 163 5.07 5.71 -4.60
N LEU A 164 3.94 5.20 -4.15
CA LEU A 164 3.80 3.86 -3.60
C LEU A 164 3.15 2.91 -4.60
N SER A 165 2.03 3.34 -5.22
CA SER A 165 1.22 2.53 -6.14
C SER A 165 1.98 2.09 -7.39
N VAL A 166 3.01 2.84 -7.81
CA VAL A 166 3.88 2.47 -8.94
C VAL A 166 4.53 1.08 -8.78
N ASN A 167 4.65 0.59 -7.54
CA ASN A 167 5.27 -0.70 -7.23
C ASN A 167 4.31 -1.88 -7.31
N PHE A 168 3.02 -1.64 -7.56
CA PHE A 168 1.96 -2.64 -7.52
C PHE A 168 1.27 -2.80 -8.86
N THR A 169 0.73 -3.99 -9.08
CA THR A 169 -0.26 -4.24 -10.14
C THR A 169 -1.65 -3.79 -9.67
N ALA A 170 -2.59 -3.66 -10.58
CA ALA A 170 -3.96 -3.26 -10.24
C ALA A 170 -4.63 -4.22 -9.22
N THR A 171 -4.28 -5.51 -9.25
CA THR A 171 -4.82 -6.51 -8.31
C THR A 171 -4.18 -6.45 -6.92
N GLU A 172 -2.95 -5.96 -6.82
CA GLU A 172 -2.19 -5.84 -5.57
C GLU A 172 -2.39 -4.47 -4.89
N GLU A 173 -2.97 -3.50 -5.60
CA GLU A 173 -3.13 -2.12 -5.14
C GLU A 173 -3.83 -1.98 -3.77
N PRO A 174 -4.80 -2.83 -3.35
CA PRO A 174 -5.34 -2.78 -2.00
C PRO A 174 -4.29 -2.90 -0.89
N GLN A 175 -3.13 -3.53 -1.16
CA GLN A 175 -2.02 -3.65 -0.22
C GLN A 175 -1.36 -2.28 0.10
N VAL A 176 -1.53 -1.29 -0.79
CA VAL A 176 -1.01 0.08 -0.58
C VAL A 176 -1.50 0.66 0.76
N LEU A 177 -2.78 0.49 1.09
CA LEU A 177 -3.33 0.98 2.36
C LEU A 177 -2.74 0.25 3.56
N GLU A 178 -2.49 -1.05 3.45
CA GLU A 178 -1.89 -1.86 4.52
C GLU A 178 -0.43 -1.46 4.78
N ILE A 179 0.33 -1.19 3.71
CA ILE A 179 1.71 -0.71 3.81
C ILE A 179 1.77 0.69 4.43
N LEU A 180 0.83 1.58 4.10
CA LEU A 180 0.73 2.90 4.72
C LEU A 180 0.35 2.80 6.19
N GLU A 181 -0.58 1.93 6.57
CA GLU A 181 -0.92 1.63 7.96
C GLU A 181 0.29 1.03 8.72
N TRP A 182 1.10 0.20 8.06
CA TRP A 182 2.35 -0.30 8.63
C TRP A 182 3.36 0.84 8.86
N ALA A 183 3.58 1.70 7.87
CA ALA A 183 4.51 2.82 7.98
C ALA A 183 4.10 3.84 9.06
N ASP A 184 2.79 4.05 9.27
CA ASP A 184 2.26 4.86 10.39
C ASP A 184 2.55 4.20 11.74
N ARG A 185 2.30 2.91 11.88
CA ARG A 185 2.61 2.15 13.10
C ARG A 185 4.10 2.21 13.45
N GLU A 186 4.96 2.11 12.43
CA GLU A 186 6.39 2.29 12.60
C GLU A 186 6.80 3.74 12.91
N GLY A 187 5.86 4.68 12.91
CA GLY A 187 6.10 6.09 13.17
C GLY A 187 6.91 6.80 12.10
N LEU A 188 6.96 6.25 10.88
CA LEU A 188 7.69 6.82 9.74
C LEU A 188 6.91 7.93 9.06
N ILE A 189 5.59 7.81 9.06
CA ILE A 189 4.64 8.77 8.51
C ILE A 189 3.55 9.07 9.55
N TRP A 190 2.84 10.18 9.38
CA TRP A 190 1.73 10.59 10.23
C TRP A 190 0.48 10.79 9.37
N PRO A 191 -0.64 10.06 9.66
CA PRO A 191 -1.88 10.17 8.91
C PRO A 191 -2.65 11.43 9.27
N ASP A 192 -3.22 12.08 8.25
CA ASP A 192 -4.20 13.14 8.35
C ASP A 192 -5.42 12.72 7.53
N PHE A 193 -6.57 12.56 8.17
CA PHE A 193 -7.76 12.00 7.52
C PHE A 193 -8.15 12.81 6.28
N TYR A 194 -8.40 12.12 5.17
CA TYR A 194 -8.86 12.69 3.92
C TYR A 194 -10.26 12.20 3.56
N GLU A 195 -10.45 10.87 3.48
CA GLU A 195 -11.71 10.26 3.08
C GLU A 195 -11.83 8.84 3.67
N ARG A 196 -13.04 8.27 3.63
CA ARG A 196 -13.29 6.87 3.97
C ARG A 196 -13.87 6.13 2.78
N VAL A 197 -13.25 5.03 2.39
CA VAL A 197 -13.72 4.13 1.36
C VAL A 197 -14.27 2.85 1.97
N TYR A 198 -15.18 2.22 1.27
CA TYR A 198 -15.73 0.92 1.63
C TYR A 198 -15.27 -0.10 0.60
N LEU A 199 -14.70 -1.20 1.06
CA LEU A 199 -14.12 -2.23 0.21
C LEU A 199 -14.92 -3.52 0.31
N CYS A 200 -14.93 -4.28 -0.78
CA CYS A 200 -15.44 -5.62 -0.83
C CYS A 200 -14.72 -6.53 0.17
N ASN A 201 -15.46 -7.25 1.01
CA ASN A 201 -14.88 -8.17 1.98
C ASN A 201 -14.31 -9.46 1.35
N ASN A 202 -14.55 -9.70 0.04
CA ASN A 202 -14.04 -10.88 -0.67
C ASN A 202 -12.74 -10.57 -1.45
N CYS A 203 -12.66 -9.43 -2.16
CA CYS A 203 -11.51 -9.10 -3.02
C CYS A 203 -10.87 -7.74 -2.73
N SER A 204 -11.29 -7.04 -1.68
CA SER A 204 -10.79 -5.72 -1.26
C SER A 204 -10.93 -4.60 -2.31
N SER A 205 -11.72 -4.79 -3.35
CA SER A 205 -12.01 -3.74 -4.33
C SER A 205 -13.05 -2.74 -3.80
N GLY A 206 -12.84 -1.45 -4.09
CA GLY A 206 -13.80 -0.37 -3.86
C GLY A 206 -14.74 -0.13 -5.05
N SER A 207 -14.63 -0.91 -6.12
CA SER A 207 -15.54 -0.82 -7.27
C SER A 207 -16.88 -1.48 -6.93
N LEU A 208 -17.76 -0.71 -6.28
CA LEU A 208 -19.01 -1.18 -5.71
C LEU A 208 -20.20 -0.50 -6.37
N SER A 209 -21.22 -1.29 -6.73
CA SER A 209 -22.52 -0.80 -7.18
C SER A 209 -23.55 -0.98 -6.06
N TYR A 210 -24.00 0.12 -5.48
CA TYR A 210 -25.07 0.13 -4.48
C TYR A 210 -26.43 0.10 -5.15
N ARG A 211 -27.33 -0.72 -4.62
CA ARG A 211 -28.67 -0.90 -5.17
C ARG A 211 -29.69 -1.19 -4.08
N GLU A 212 -30.88 -0.67 -4.27
CA GLU A 212 -32.06 -1.06 -3.53
C GLU A 212 -32.56 -2.42 -4.02
N VAL A 213 -32.89 -3.30 -3.10
CA VAL A 213 -33.37 -4.65 -3.40
C VAL A 213 -34.63 -4.97 -2.60
N CYS A 214 -35.44 -5.82 -3.15
CA CYS A 214 -36.62 -6.34 -2.49
C CYS A 214 -36.24 -7.13 -1.23
N PRO A 215 -36.83 -6.84 -0.05
CA PRO A 215 -36.53 -7.54 1.19
C PRO A 215 -36.91 -9.03 1.20
N HIS A 216 -37.83 -9.44 0.28
CA HIS A 216 -38.32 -10.81 0.21
C HIS A 216 -37.49 -11.71 -0.70
N CYS A 217 -37.06 -11.22 -1.86
CA CYS A 217 -36.29 -12.06 -2.82
C CYS A 217 -34.94 -11.51 -3.26
N ASN A 218 -34.51 -10.37 -2.71
CA ASN A 218 -33.27 -9.69 -3.04
C ASN A 218 -33.09 -9.24 -4.50
N SER A 219 -34.21 -9.21 -5.29
CA SER A 219 -34.19 -8.68 -6.65
C SER A 219 -34.12 -7.15 -6.63
N ALA A 220 -33.30 -6.55 -7.48
CA ALA A 220 -33.31 -5.12 -7.73
C ALA A 220 -34.35 -4.69 -8.77
N ASN A 221 -35.11 -5.64 -9.37
CA ASN A 221 -36.11 -5.37 -10.37
C ASN A 221 -37.44 -5.01 -9.70
N SER A 222 -37.58 -3.75 -9.31
CA SER A 222 -38.80 -3.20 -8.69
C SER A 222 -39.21 -1.90 -9.37
N LYS A 223 -40.50 -1.61 -9.28
CA LYS A 223 -41.08 -0.31 -9.64
C LYS A 223 -41.45 0.42 -8.38
N SER A 224 -41.25 1.73 -8.37
CA SER A 224 -41.59 2.60 -7.25
C SER A 224 -42.71 3.52 -7.64
N GLU A 225 -43.69 3.63 -6.78
CA GLU A 225 -44.87 4.52 -6.98
C GLU A 225 -45.09 5.32 -5.70
N ASP A 226 -45.63 6.56 -5.87
CA ASP A 226 -46.09 7.34 -4.74
C ASP A 226 -47.31 6.66 -4.11
N LEU A 227 -47.34 6.59 -2.80
CA LEU A 227 -48.53 6.24 -2.04
C LEU A 227 -49.41 7.48 -1.91
N ILE A 228 -50.67 7.37 -2.25
CA ILE A 228 -51.65 8.44 -2.08
C ILE A 228 -52.55 8.12 -0.89
N HIS A 229 -52.65 9.09 -0.01
CA HIS A 229 -53.65 9.09 1.07
C HIS A 229 -54.74 10.12 0.77
N HIS A 230 -55.96 9.65 0.49
CA HIS A 230 -57.11 10.49 0.22
C HIS A 230 -57.83 10.87 1.52
N PHE A 231 -57.77 12.13 1.92
CA PHE A 231 -58.21 12.60 3.22
C PHE A 231 -59.72 12.34 3.52
N PRO A 232 -60.68 12.61 2.57
CA PRO A 232 -62.08 12.47 2.90
C PRO A 232 -62.55 11.05 3.25
N CYS A 233 -61.90 10.00 2.73
CA CYS A 233 -62.30 8.62 2.97
C CYS A 233 -61.17 7.77 3.59
N ALA A 234 -60.02 8.39 3.86
CA ALA A 234 -58.83 7.75 4.43
C ALA A 234 -58.33 6.50 3.67
N TYR A 235 -58.58 6.44 2.35
CA TYR A 235 -58.05 5.38 1.52
C TYR A 235 -56.60 5.67 1.21
N ILE A 236 -55.73 4.67 1.39
CA ILE A 236 -54.31 4.72 1.06
C ILE A 236 -54.02 3.63 0.05
N GLY A 237 -53.36 3.99 -1.06
CA GLY A 237 -52.98 3.07 -2.12
C GLY A 237 -51.94 3.67 -3.06
N PRO A 238 -51.29 2.86 -3.93
CA PRO A 238 -50.39 3.36 -4.93
C PRO A 238 -51.08 4.31 -5.92
N ILE A 239 -50.32 5.25 -6.48
CA ILE A 239 -50.87 6.25 -7.43
C ILE A 239 -51.51 5.59 -8.63
N SER A 240 -51.04 4.40 -9.04
CA SER A 240 -51.64 3.61 -10.12
C SER A 240 -53.13 3.23 -9.87
N ASP A 241 -53.52 3.02 -8.60
CA ASP A 241 -54.95 2.75 -8.24
C ASP A 241 -55.84 3.95 -8.46
N PHE A 242 -55.31 5.15 -8.42
CA PHE A 242 -56.02 6.40 -8.56
C PHE A 242 -56.01 6.93 -9.99
N GLN A 243 -55.03 6.51 -10.82
CA GLN A 243 -54.86 7.03 -12.18
C GLN A 243 -55.96 6.51 -13.12
N ASN A 244 -56.65 7.44 -13.74
CA ASN A 244 -57.50 7.14 -14.89
C ASN A 244 -56.63 7.05 -16.15
N THR A 245 -56.67 5.92 -16.84
CA THR A 245 -55.88 5.63 -18.04
C THR A 245 -56.22 6.50 -19.25
N ILE A 246 -57.38 7.17 -19.24
CA ILE A 246 -57.86 7.94 -20.39
C ILE A 246 -57.40 9.40 -20.34
N ASP A 247 -57.48 10.03 -19.17
CA ASP A 247 -57.27 11.49 -19.02
C ASP A 247 -56.19 11.85 -17.98
N ASN A 248 -55.49 10.85 -17.42
CA ASN A 248 -54.51 10.99 -16.35
C ASN A 248 -55.01 11.71 -15.08
N SER A 249 -56.34 11.84 -14.92
CA SER A 249 -56.91 12.36 -13.69
C SER A 249 -56.78 11.37 -12.55
N LEU A 250 -56.68 11.87 -11.31
CA LEU A 250 -56.64 11.02 -10.12
C LEU A 250 -58.02 10.89 -9.52
N ASN A 251 -58.58 9.67 -9.48
CA ASN A 251 -59.85 9.36 -8.89
C ASN A 251 -59.71 8.31 -7.78
N CYS A 252 -60.31 8.56 -6.62
CA CYS A 252 -60.23 7.61 -5.51
C CYS A 252 -61.04 6.33 -5.82
N PRO A 253 -60.38 5.14 -5.79
CA PRO A 253 -61.08 3.88 -6.10
C PRO A 253 -62.12 3.50 -5.05
N LYS A 254 -62.04 4.05 -3.82
CA LYS A 254 -62.98 3.76 -2.73
C LYS A 254 -64.25 4.62 -2.78
N CYS A 255 -64.13 5.91 -3.09
CA CYS A 255 -65.27 6.85 -3.02
C CYS A 255 -65.55 7.60 -4.32
N ASN A 256 -64.85 7.30 -5.41
CA ASN A 256 -64.95 7.84 -6.75
C ASN A 256 -64.79 9.38 -6.85
N LYS A 257 -64.27 10.05 -5.82
CA LYS A 257 -64.00 11.49 -5.88
C LYS A 257 -62.66 11.75 -6.62
N THR A 258 -62.71 12.79 -7.46
CA THR A 258 -61.54 13.27 -8.18
C THR A 258 -60.62 14.05 -7.21
N LEU A 259 -59.33 13.75 -7.21
CA LEU A 259 -58.31 14.40 -6.44
C LEU A 259 -57.71 15.54 -7.28
N ARG A 260 -57.78 16.78 -6.79
CA ARG A 260 -57.34 17.96 -7.54
C ARG A 260 -56.12 18.65 -6.88
N HIS A 261 -56.12 18.73 -5.56
CA HIS A 261 -55.13 19.54 -4.82
C HIS A 261 -54.41 18.71 -3.76
N ILE A 262 -53.11 18.59 -3.93
CA ILE A 262 -52.26 18.00 -2.90
C ILE A 262 -52.27 18.88 -1.63
N GLY A 263 -52.33 18.27 -0.46
CA GLY A 263 -52.44 18.97 0.83
C GLY A 263 -53.89 19.36 1.19
N ILE A 264 -54.87 19.24 0.28
CA ILE A 264 -56.30 19.52 0.53
C ILE A 264 -57.12 18.25 0.34
N ASP A 265 -57.07 17.65 -0.82
CA ASP A 265 -57.82 16.43 -1.15
C ASP A 265 -57.05 15.18 -0.75
N TYR A 266 -55.69 15.21 -0.90
CA TYR A 266 -54.80 14.09 -0.66
C TYR A 266 -53.37 14.55 -0.33
N ASP A 267 -52.58 13.64 0.19
CA ASP A 267 -51.12 13.77 0.30
C ASP A 267 -50.41 12.54 -0.27
N LYS A 268 -49.06 12.62 -0.32
CA LYS A 268 -48.15 11.55 -0.72
C LYS A 268 -47.23 11.22 0.45
N PRO A 269 -47.68 10.42 1.43
CA PRO A 269 -46.99 10.22 2.67
C PRO A 269 -45.69 9.42 2.52
N SER A 270 -45.60 8.56 1.51
CA SER A 270 -44.41 7.70 1.28
C SER A 270 -44.41 7.14 -0.15
N VAL A 271 -43.39 6.34 -0.44
CA VAL A 271 -43.30 5.56 -1.69
C VAL A 271 -43.55 4.08 -1.37
N ILE A 272 -44.22 3.37 -2.27
CA ILE A 272 -44.35 1.91 -2.23
C ILE A 272 -43.57 1.32 -3.41
N HIS A 273 -42.86 0.22 -3.16
CA HIS A 273 -42.14 -0.52 -4.17
C HIS A 273 -42.90 -1.82 -4.49
N HIS A 274 -43.04 -2.13 -5.77
CA HIS A 274 -43.59 -3.38 -6.26
C HIS A 274 -42.45 -4.20 -6.91
N CYS A 275 -42.19 -5.40 -6.41
CA CYS A 275 -41.15 -6.27 -6.95
C CYS A 275 -41.68 -7.04 -8.17
N ASN A 276 -41.09 -6.81 -9.34
CA ASN A 276 -41.47 -7.52 -10.58
C ASN A 276 -41.02 -9.01 -10.58
N ASN A 277 -40.23 -9.45 -9.59
CA ASN A 277 -39.73 -10.83 -9.54
C ASN A 277 -40.55 -11.75 -8.61
N CYS A 278 -41.01 -11.24 -7.47
CA CYS A 278 -41.81 -12.03 -6.51
C CYS A 278 -43.18 -11.47 -6.20
N ASP A 279 -43.58 -10.41 -6.90
CA ASP A 279 -44.92 -9.78 -6.85
C ASP A 279 -45.30 -9.22 -5.46
N GLN A 280 -44.28 -8.97 -4.60
CA GLN A 280 -44.50 -8.43 -3.26
C GLN A 280 -44.34 -6.92 -3.24
N ASN A 281 -45.20 -6.24 -2.47
CA ASN A 281 -45.09 -4.82 -2.18
C ASN A 281 -44.36 -4.58 -0.89
N TYR A 282 -43.52 -3.54 -0.84
CA TYR A 282 -42.76 -3.14 0.33
C TYR A 282 -42.51 -1.63 0.35
N GLN A 283 -42.35 -1.04 1.52
CA GLN A 283 -42.04 0.39 1.68
C GLN A 283 -40.53 0.60 1.87
N ASP A 284 -39.87 -0.26 2.65
CA ASP A 284 -38.47 -0.14 2.95
C ASP A 284 -37.64 -1.16 2.13
N ALA A 285 -36.87 -0.65 1.19
CA ALA A 285 -35.94 -1.46 0.42
C ALA A 285 -34.69 -1.79 1.25
N PHE A 286 -34.12 -2.97 1.05
CA PHE A 286 -32.79 -3.27 1.56
C PHE A 286 -31.72 -2.70 0.63
N ILE A 287 -30.67 -2.15 1.20
CA ILE A 287 -29.52 -1.69 0.42
C ILE A 287 -28.46 -2.79 0.41
N LYS A 288 -28.14 -3.26 -0.79
CA LYS A 288 -27.03 -4.17 -1.04
C LYS A 288 -25.99 -3.55 -1.95
N SER A 289 -24.79 -4.06 -1.88
CA SER A 289 -23.70 -3.71 -2.78
C SER A 289 -23.31 -4.91 -3.61
N LYS A 290 -23.12 -4.73 -4.91
CA LYS A 290 -22.49 -5.70 -5.79
C LYS A 290 -21.08 -5.24 -6.12
N CYS A 291 -20.10 -6.07 -5.84
CA CYS A 291 -18.72 -5.81 -6.27
C CYS A 291 -18.61 -6.00 -7.79
N LEU A 292 -18.14 -4.98 -8.51
CA LEU A 292 -18.00 -5.04 -9.96
C LEU A 292 -16.74 -5.77 -10.40
N SER A 293 -15.80 -6.03 -9.45
CA SER A 293 -14.55 -6.75 -9.74
C SER A 293 -14.70 -8.27 -9.57
N CYS A 294 -15.42 -8.74 -8.55
CA CYS A 294 -15.58 -10.19 -8.28
C CYS A 294 -17.02 -10.67 -8.30
N GLU A 295 -17.96 -9.81 -8.68
CA GLU A 295 -19.42 -10.06 -8.78
C GLU A 295 -20.10 -10.51 -7.47
N TYR A 296 -19.37 -10.45 -6.34
CA TYR A 296 -19.91 -10.85 -5.03
C TYR A 296 -20.98 -9.87 -4.57
N ASP A 297 -22.08 -10.42 -4.06
CA ASP A 297 -23.23 -9.66 -3.54
C ASP A 297 -23.12 -9.52 -2.03
N ILE A 298 -23.09 -8.28 -1.52
CA ILE A 298 -22.69 -7.98 -0.13
C ILE A 298 -23.76 -7.12 0.52
N ASP A 299 -24.20 -7.46 1.72
CA ASP A 299 -24.93 -6.51 2.56
C ASP A 299 -23.97 -5.38 2.97
N VAL A 300 -24.40 -4.14 2.87
CA VAL A 300 -23.54 -2.95 3.16
C VAL A 300 -22.88 -2.98 4.53
N LYS A 301 -23.50 -3.65 5.51
CA LYS A 301 -22.93 -3.82 6.87
C LYS A 301 -21.66 -4.68 6.92
N TYR A 302 -21.41 -5.49 5.88
CA TYR A 302 -20.23 -6.36 5.78
C TYR A 302 -19.11 -5.78 4.91
N LEU A 303 -19.31 -4.60 4.35
CA LEU A 303 -18.25 -3.87 3.65
C LEU A 303 -17.16 -3.49 4.64
N VAL A 304 -15.89 -3.53 4.19
CA VAL A 304 -14.73 -3.20 5.01
C VAL A 304 -14.43 -1.71 4.89
N PRO A 305 -14.62 -0.90 5.95
CA PRO A 305 -14.26 0.51 5.92
C PRO A 305 -12.73 0.66 6.01
N LYS A 306 -12.14 1.48 5.14
CA LYS A 306 -10.74 1.87 5.18
C LYS A 306 -10.62 3.39 5.09
N ASN A 307 -9.70 3.97 5.86
CA ASN A 307 -9.42 5.39 5.78
C ASN A 307 -8.36 5.64 4.70
N VAL A 308 -8.63 6.60 3.85
CA VAL A 308 -7.67 7.21 2.93
C VAL A 308 -7.17 8.47 3.61
N ASN A 309 -5.85 8.59 3.78
CA ASN A 309 -5.26 9.68 4.55
C ASN A 309 -4.23 10.44 3.70
N ILE A 310 -4.00 11.70 4.04
CA ILE A 310 -2.79 12.42 3.62
C ILE A 310 -1.70 12.06 4.64
N TYR A 311 -0.58 11.52 4.18
CA TYR A 311 0.50 11.11 5.07
C TYR A 311 1.65 12.11 5.05
N LYS A 312 2.02 12.60 6.23
CA LYS A 312 3.15 13.53 6.42
C LYS A 312 4.38 12.76 6.91
N LEU A 313 5.53 13.02 6.29
CA LEU A 313 6.78 12.39 6.69
C LEU A 313 7.23 12.89 8.08
N THR A 314 7.48 11.97 9.02
CA THR A 314 7.97 12.28 10.36
C THR A 314 9.48 12.58 10.35
N ARG A 315 10.04 13.00 11.49
CA ARG A 315 11.50 13.10 11.65
C ARG A 315 12.16 11.73 11.50
N LYS A 316 11.55 10.68 12.08
CA LYS A 316 12.02 9.30 11.98
C LYS A 316 12.00 8.81 10.53
N GLY A 317 10.90 9.05 9.80
CA GLY A 317 10.82 8.70 8.38
C GLY A 317 11.89 9.38 7.52
N ARG A 318 12.21 10.66 7.80
CA ARG A 318 13.33 11.34 7.13
C ARG A 318 14.69 10.74 7.46
N SER A 319 14.94 10.45 8.72
CA SER A 319 16.18 9.82 9.15
C SER A 319 16.31 8.39 8.62
N ALA A 320 15.20 7.68 8.43
CA ALA A 320 15.20 6.32 7.90
C ALA A 320 15.77 6.22 6.47
N ALA A 321 15.60 7.25 5.65
CA ALA A 321 16.19 7.29 4.32
C ALA A 321 17.74 7.40 4.34
N THR A 322 18.31 8.10 5.33
CA THR A 322 19.76 8.39 5.39
C THR A 322 20.53 7.56 6.40
N SER A 323 19.87 7.05 7.43
CA SER A 323 20.48 6.32 8.54
C SER A 323 19.95 4.89 8.65
N GLY A 324 19.18 4.44 7.68
CA GLY A 324 18.47 3.17 7.71
C GLY A 324 17.23 3.22 8.61
N PHE A 325 16.47 2.15 8.57
CA PHE A 325 15.41 1.93 9.54
C PHE A 325 16.09 1.72 10.90
N LEU A 326 16.41 2.82 11.59
CA LEU A 326 16.61 2.73 13.01
C LEU A 326 15.33 2.13 13.54
N SER A 327 15.43 0.84 13.91
CA SER A 327 14.30 0.07 14.38
C SER A 327 13.48 0.96 15.30
N SER A 328 12.17 1.00 15.06
CA SER A 328 11.20 1.62 15.98
C SER A 328 11.15 0.88 17.31
N SER A 329 12.28 0.40 17.67
CA SER A 329 12.56 -0.39 18.83
C SER A 329 12.37 0.35 20.14
N GLN A 330 12.05 1.66 20.17
CA GLN A 330 11.76 2.21 21.49
C GLN A 330 10.55 1.55 22.18
N GLU A 331 9.56 1.09 21.43
CA GLU A 331 8.47 0.29 22.01
C GLU A 331 8.77 -1.22 22.05
N VAL A 332 9.62 -1.72 21.14
CA VAL A 332 10.03 -3.14 21.08
C VAL A 332 11.37 -3.36 21.80
N ASP A 333 12.26 -2.37 21.85
CA ASP A 333 13.51 -2.38 22.61
C ASP A 333 13.30 -2.53 24.12
N ASP A 334 12.12 -2.16 24.62
CA ASP A 334 11.73 -2.31 26.02
C ASP A 334 11.06 -3.66 26.33
N ILE A 335 10.95 -4.56 25.36
CA ILE A 335 10.42 -5.90 25.63
C ILE A 335 11.49 -6.71 26.35
N PHE A 336 11.18 -7.09 27.60
CA PHE A 336 12.08 -7.89 28.41
C PHE A 336 12.50 -9.19 27.70
N GLY A 337 13.80 -9.38 27.58
CA GLY A 337 14.37 -10.56 26.92
C GLY A 337 14.79 -10.35 25.45
N THR A 338 14.70 -9.14 24.92
CA THR A 338 15.22 -8.79 23.58
C THR A 338 16.29 -7.72 23.65
N ILE A 339 17.02 -7.55 22.55
CA ILE A 339 17.95 -6.45 22.35
C ILE A 339 17.62 -5.73 21.03
N ASN A 340 18.06 -4.49 20.89
CA ASN A 340 17.90 -3.77 19.63
C ASN A 340 18.83 -4.29 18.54
N MET A 341 18.49 -4.05 17.28
CA MET A 341 19.26 -4.52 16.12
C MET A 341 20.68 -3.97 16.06
N HIS A 342 20.95 -2.78 16.58
CA HIS A 342 22.30 -2.23 16.66
C HIS A 342 23.17 -3.07 17.59
N THR A 343 22.69 -3.34 18.81
CA THR A 343 23.37 -4.22 19.78
C THR A 343 23.51 -5.65 19.23
N PHE A 344 22.46 -6.15 18.54
CA PHE A 344 22.52 -7.46 17.91
C PHE A 344 23.65 -7.57 16.88
N LYS A 345 23.83 -6.57 16.01
CA LYS A 345 24.93 -6.54 15.03
C LYS A 345 26.29 -6.51 15.70
N ILE A 346 26.44 -5.76 16.78
CA ILE A 346 27.69 -5.74 17.57
C ILE A 346 27.96 -7.12 18.17
N MET A 347 26.97 -7.74 18.81
CA MET A 347 27.10 -9.07 19.39
C MET A 347 27.39 -10.14 18.32
N LEU A 348 26.76 -10.03 17.15
CA LEU A 348 27.02 -10.93 16.03
C LEU A 348 28.46 -10.81 15.53
N HIS A 349 29.02 -9.60 15.51
CA HIS A 349 30.44 -9.40 15.17
C HIS A 349 31.36 -10.09 16.17
N TYR A 350 31.14 -9.93 17.47
CA TYR A 350 31.91 -10.64 18.50
C TYR A 350 31.74 -12.16 18.40
N GLU A 351 30.53 -12.64 18.09
CA GLU A 351 30.28 -14.06 17.94
C GLU A 351 31.01 -14.66 16.72
N LEU A 352 31.13 -13.91 15.63
CA LEU A 352 31.94 -14.30 14.47
C LEU A 352 33.42 -14.46 14.82
N GLU A 353 34.00 -13.52 15.58
CA GLU A 353 35.39 -13.64 16.05
C GLU A 353 35.54 -14.85 16.98
N ARG A 354 34.59 -15.11 17.87
CA ARG A 354 34.58 -16.30 18.73
C ARG A 354 34.55 -17.60 17.93
N VAL A 355 33.73 -17.68 16.90
CA VAL A 355 33.61 -18.87 16.03
C VAL A 355 34.93 -19.09 15.24
N LYS A 356 35.62 -18.02 14.82
CA LYS A 356 36.92 -18.10 14.18
C LYS A 356 37.97 -18.71 15.12
N GLU A 357 38.02 -18.26 16.38
CA GLU A 357 38.97 -18.75 17.37
C GLU A 357 38.67 -20.19 17.83
N SER A 358 37.39 -20.57 17.82
CA SER A 358 36.91 -21.86 18.28
C SER A 358 35.96 -22.55 17.29
N PRO A 359 36.45 -23.10 16.17
CA PRO A 359 35.57 -23.68 15.10
C PRO A 359 34.72 -24.86 15.54
N ALA A 360 35.00 -25.48 16.68
CA ALA A 360 34.17 -26.53 17.26
C ALA A 360 32.82 -26.00 17.82
N GLN A 361 32.76 -24.71 18.16
CA GLN A 361 31.57 -24.08 18.70
C GLN A 361 30.77 -23.44 17.56
N LYS A 362 29.71 -24.16 17.13
CA LYS A 362 28.89 -23.74 16.02
C LYS A 362 27.76 -22.83 16.49
N THR A 363 27.52 -21.75 15.82
CA THR A 363 26.39 -20.84 16.06
C THR A 363 25.52 -20.74 14.83
N SER A 364 24.22 -20.75 15.01
CA SER A 364 23.22 -20.58 13.96
C SER A 364 22.55 -19.23 14.06
N LEU A 365 22.35 -18.58 12.91
CA LEU A 365 21.57 -17.37 12.75
C LEU A 365 20.22 -17.74 12.14
N ALA A 366 19.14 -17.22 12.71
CA ALA A 366 17.80 -17.44 12.20
C ALA A 366 17.05 -16.14 11.99
N LEU A 367 16.25 -16.10 10.93
CA LEU A 367 15.26 -15.10 10.66
C LEU A 367 13.88 -15.72 10.86
N VAL A 368 13.01 -15.02 11.56
CA VAL A 368 11.63 -15.43 11.82
C VAL A 368 10.71 -14.30 11.41
N HIS A 369 9.67 -14.62 10.65
CA HIS A 369 8.67 -13.68 10.18
C HIS A 369 7.27 -14.17 10.50
N LEU A 370 6.44 -13.26 11.03
CA LEU A 370 5.04 -13.48 11.33
C LEU A 370 4.20 -13.00 10.14
N GLU A 371 3.84 -13.93 9.28
CA GLU A 371 2.96 -13.64 8.15
C GLU A 371 1.53 -13.36 8.66
N ASN A 372 0.80 -12.47 7.98
CA ASN A 372 -0.60 -12.09 8.29
C ASN A 372 -0.83 -11.46 9.68
N ILE A 373 0.21 -11.22 10.47
CA ILE A 373 0.07 -10.70 11.84
C ILE A 373 -0.56 -9.29 11.89
N PHE A 374 -0.40 -8.51 10.82
CA PHE A 374 -0.92 -7.15 10.74
C PHE A 374 -2.45 -7.07 10.74
N GLU A 375 -3.13 -8.07 10.17
CA GLU A 375 -4.59 -8.18 10.29
C GLU A 375 -5.03 -8.29 11.74
N LEU A 376 -4.24 -9.03 12.55
CA LEU A 376 -4.49 -9.17 13.97
C LEU A 376 -4.19 -7.87 14.72
N TYR A 377 -3.05 -7.22 14.42
CA TYR A 377 -2.66 -5.95 15.05
C TYR A 377 -3.70 -4.85 14.81
N ASN A 378 -4.29 -4.79 13.63
CA ASN A 378 -5.38 -3.86 13.32
C ASN A 378 -6.63 -4.08 14.20
N LYS A 379 -6.91 -5.34 14.58
CA LYS A 379 -8.05 -5.68 15.45
C LYS A 379 -7.79 -5.40 16.92
N ILE A 380 -6.56 -5.63 17.41
CA ILE A 380 -6.24 -5.54 18.84
C ILE A 380 -5.63 -4.20 19.27
N GLY A 381 -5.20 -3.38 18.30
CA GLY A 381 -4.59 -2.07 18.54
C GLY A 381 -3.20 -2.14 19.20
N LYS A 382 -2.53 -0.99 19.37
CA LYS A 382 -1.13 -0.91 19.85
C LYS A 382 -0.87 -1.61 21.19
N LYS A 383 -1.79 -1.49 22.16
CA LYS A 383 -1.62 -2.19 23.46
C LYS A 383 -1.69 -3.71 23.32
N GLY A 384 -2.59 -4.20 22.46
CA GLY A 384 -2.70 -5.61 22.15
C GLY A 384 -1.49 -6.14 21.40
N GLU A 385 -0.98 -5.39 20.42
CA GLU A 385 0.24 -5.68 19.68
C GLU A 385 1.43 -5.88 20.63
N ARG A 386 1.69 -4.89 21.50
CA ARG A 386 2.79 -4.97 22.47
C ARG A 386 2.65 -6.20 23.37
N LYS A 387 1.47 -6.45 23.92
CA LYS A 387 1.22 -7.61 24.79
C LYS A 387 1.44 -8.93 24.05
N LEU A 388 1.00 -9.03 22.80
CA LEU A 388 1.24 -10.21 21.97
C LEU A 388 2.73 -10.43 21.71
N LEU A 389 3.49 -9.36 21.40
CA LEU A 389 4.93 -9.47 21.20
C LEU A 389 5.66 -9.89 22.49
N GLU A 390 5.27 -9.37 23.64
CA GLU A 390 5.78 -9.81 24.96
C GLU A 390 5.51 -11.30 25.21
N GLU A 391 4.31 -11.78 24.91
CA GLU A 391 3.96 -13.21 25.03
C GLU A 391 4.76 -14.08 24.04
N LEU A 392 4.95 -13.63 22.80
CA LEU A 392 5.76 -14.34 21.80
C LEU A 392 7.22 -14.45 22.22
N VAL A 393 7.79 -13.37 22.76
CA VAL A 393 9.16 -13.39 23.30
C VAL A 393 9.28 -14.31 24.51
N ALA A 394 8.30 -14.32 25.40
CA ALA A 394 8.29 -15.23 26.54
C ALA A 394 8.31 -16.70 26.07
N VAL A 395 7.44 -17.06 25.11
CA VAL A 395 7.42 -18.41 24.50
C VAL A 395 8.76 -18.72 23.82
N ALA A 396 9.36 -17.77 23.11
CA ALA A 396 10.67 -17.97 22.49
C ALA A 396 11.75 -18.21 23.55
N ARG A 397 11.78 -17.43 24.63
CA ARG A 397 12.75 -17.53 25.73
C ARG A 397 12.68 -18.86 26.49
N GLU A 398 11.49 -19.44 26.63
CA GLU A 398 11.31 -20.77 27.23
C GLU A 398 11.90 -21.91 26.37
N ASN A 399 12.05 -21.68 25.06
CA ASN A 399 12.50 -22.69 24.11
C ASN A 399 13.93 -22.53 23.60
N ILE A 400 14.61 -21.45 23.98
CA ILE A 400 16.02 -21.17 23.64
C ILE A 400 16.88 -21.05 24.90
N LYS A 401 18.20 -21.04 24.72
CA LYS A 401 19.14 -20.89 25.85
C LYS A 401 19.19 -19.44 26.34
N SER A 402 19.60 -19.23 27.59
CA SER A 402 19.84 -17.91 28.15
C SER A 402 20.93 -17.12 27.40
N SER A 403 21.88 -17.82 26.79
CA SER A 403 22.94 -17.24 25.96
C SER A 403 22.50 -16.88 24.54
N ASP A 404 21.33 -17.35 24.10
CA ASP A 404 20.80 -17.05 22.79
C ASP A 404 20.23 -15.63 22.78
N VAL A 405 20.31 -14.95 21.64
CA VAL A 405 19.94 -13.54 21.52
C VAL A 405 18.75 -13.40 20.59
N ILE A 406 17.78 -12.57 20.98
CA ILE A 406 16.61 -12.20 20.19
C ILE A 406 16.69 -10.71 19.92
N ALA A 407 16.51 -10.31 18.68
CA ALA A 407 16.35 -8.91 18.29
C ALA A 407 15.19 -8.75 17.30
N PHE A 408 14.33 -7.79 17.56
CA PHE A 408 13.32 -7.39 16.59
C PHE A 408 13.91 -6.45 15.55
N GLU A 409 13.59 -6.70 14.30
CA GLU A 409 13.79 -5.74 13.21
C GLU A 409 12.51 -4.94 12.96
N SER A 410 11.35 -5.60 13.10
CA SER A 410 10.03 -4.98 13.04
C SER A 410 9.07 -5.74 13.94
N SER A 411 7.85 -5.24 14.08
CA SER A 411 6.81 -5.95 14.85
C SER A 411 6.38 -7.31 14.24
N SER A 412 6.81 -7.61 13.02
CA SER A 412 6.57 -8.89 12.34
C SER A 412 7.82 -9.72 12.10
N THR A 413 9.02 -9.17 12.29
CA THR A 413 10.28 -9.82 11.91
C THR A 413 11.29 -9.74 13.03
N LEU A 414 11.89 -10.87 13.37
CA LEU A 414 12.91 -10.96 14.40
C LEU A 414 14.08 -11.84 13.96
N TYR A 415 15.26 -11.52 14.48
CA TYR A 415 16.48 -12.33 14.35
C TYR A 415 16.78 -13.06 15.65
N LEU A 416 17.26 -14.29 15.51
CA LEU A 416 17.81 -15.07 16.62
C LEU A 416 19.24 -15.47 16.32
N MET A 417 20.11 -15.30 17.31
CA MET A 417 21.43 -15.85 17.31
C MET A 417 21.50 -17.00 18.33
N LEU A 418 21.58 -18.22 17.84
CA LEU A 418 21.52 -19.46 18.63
C LEU A 418 22.94 -20.00 18.85
N THR A 419 23.49 -19.70 20.01
CA THR A 419 24.87 -20.05 20.36
C THR A 419 25.03 -21.53 20.63
N ASN A 420 26.18 -22.11 20.25
CA ASN A 420 26.48 -23.54 20.40
C ASN A 420 25.31 -24.43 19.92
N THR A 421 24.79 -24.12 18.73
CA THR A 421 23.64 -24.78 18.14
C THR A 421 23.88 -25.01 16.65
N THR A 422 23.76 -26.24 16.18
CA THR A 422 23.86 -26.58 14.74
C THR A 422 22.59 -26.18 14.01
N SER A 423 22.67 -26.11 12.67
CA SER A 423 21.52 -25.77 11.81
C SER A 423 20.33 -26.69 12.03
N GLU A 424 20.56 -28.00 12.13
CA GLU A 424 19.52 -29.01 12.35
C GLU A 424 18.80 -28.82 13.70
N ASN A 425 19.58 -28.58 14.76
CA ASN A 425 19.03 -28.33 16.09
C ASN A 425 18.30 -26.97 16.16
N ALA A 426 18.76 -25.97 15.42
CA ALA A 426 18.11 -24.69 15.32
C ALA A 426 16.76 -24.81 14.57
N GLU A 427 16.73 -25.54 13.47
CA GLU A 427 15.49 -25.81 12.72
C GLU A 427 14.46 -26.54 13.57
N GLN A 428 14.86 -27.53 14.33
CA GLN A 428 13.95 -28.26 15.24
C GLN A 428 13.37 -27.33 16.32
N LYS A 429 14.19 -26.45 16.90
CA LYS A 429 13.73 -25.45 17.88
C LYS A 429 12.72 -24.48 17.26
N LEU A 430 13.01 -23.98 16.05
CA LEU A 430 12.12 -23.03 15.36
C LEU A 430 10.82 -23.68 14.90
N LYS A 431 10.85 -24.94 14.49
CA LYS A 431 9.65 -25.72 14.21
C LYS A 431 8.73 -25.84 15.43
N ASN A 432 9.30 -26.11 16.59
CA ASN A 432 8.56 -26.14 17.85
C ASN A 432 8.01 -24.75 18.21
N LEU A 433 8.81 -23.71 18.07
CA LEU A 433 8.41 -22.33 18.32
C LEU A 433 7.26 -21.90 17.40
N ALA A 434 7.31 -22.27 16.10
CA ALA A 434 6.23 -22.01 15.17
C ALA A 434 4.90 -22.63 15.61
N ALA A 435 4.93 -23.91 16.00
CA ALA A 435 3.74 -24.61 16.47
C ALA A 435 3.17 -24.00 17.77
N LEU A 436 4.04 -23.59 18.70
CA LEU A 436 3.63 -22.93 19.94
C LEU A 436 3.04 -21.55 19.69
N THR A 437 3.64 -20.76 18.80
CA THR A 437 3.15 -19.44 18.41
C THR A 437 1.79 -19.53 17.74
N GLU A 438 1.62 -20.45 16.78
CA GLU A 438 0.33 -20.67 16.11
C GLU A 438 -0.77 -21.04 17.13
N ASN A 439 -0.47 -21.94 18.06
CA ASN A 439 -1.40 -22.35 19.12
C ASN A 439 -1.76 -21.19 20.06
N LEU A 440 -0.77 -20.36 20.44
CA LEU A 440 -0.98 -19.20 21.30
C LEU A 440 -1.91 -18.18 20.63
N VAL A 441 -1.63 -17.83 19.37
CA VAL A 441 -2.45 -16.89 18.62
C VAL A 441 -3.85 -17.43 18.39
N LYS A 442 -3.99 -18.68 17.97
CA LYS A 442 -5.28 -19.33 17.74
C LYS A 442 -6.14 -19.37 19.01
N LYS A 443 -5.54 -19.65 20.17
CA LYS A 443 -6.24 -19.74 21.45
C LYS A 443 -6.70 -18.38 21.97
N ASN A 444 -5.86 -17.34 21.82
CA ASN A 444 -6.12 -16.04 22.41
C ASN A 444 -6.94 -15.11 21.49
N PHE A 445 -6.99 -15.39 20.18
CA PHE A 445 -7.59 -14.49 19.18
C PHE A 445 -8.59 -15.20 18.26
N ASN A 446 -9.62 -15.83 18.84
CA ASN A 446 -10.80 -16.38 18.13
C ASN A 446 -10.49 -17.23 16.90
N GLY A 447 -9.44 -18.07 16.98
CA GLY A 447 -9.06 -18.97 15.90
C GLY A 447 -8.27 -18.31 14.76
N PHE A 448 -7.76 -17.10 14.95
CA PHE A 448 -6.87 -16.46 13.99
C PHE A 448 -5.65 -17.35 13.71
N LYS A 449 -5.29 -17.51 12.44
CA LYS A 449 -4.12 -18.29 12.02
C LYS A 449 -2.99 -17.33 11.71
N ALA A 450 -1.99 -17.26 12.57
CA ALA A 450 -0.72 -16.62 12.25
C ALA A 450 0.24 -17.67 11.71
N ASN A 451 0.81 -17.45 10.54
CA ASN A 451 1.85 -18.30 10.01
C ASN A 451 3.21 -17.76 10.46
N LEU A 452 4.01 -18.60 11.12
CA LEU A 452 5.38 -18.27 11.46
C LEU A 452 6.30 -18.92 10.43
N LEU A 453 6.88 -18.10 9.58
CA LEU A 453 7.90 -18.51 8.63
C LEU A 453 9.28 -18.33 9.27
N TYR A 454 10.23 -19.23 8.98
CA TYR A 454 11.59 -19.10 9.49
C TYR A 454 12.62 -19.67 8.52
N LYS A 455 13.84 -19.13 8.60
CA LYS A 455 15.01 -19.63 7.90
C LYS A 455 16.19 -19.66 8.83
N VAL A 456 17.02 -20.68 8.72
CA VAL A 456 18.23 -20.89 9.52
C VAL A 456 19.45 -20.98 8.63
N LYS A 457 20.55 -20.38 9.07
CA LYS A 457 21.86 -20.51 8.43
C LYS A 457 22.93 -20.62 9.50
N MET A 458 23.90 -21.49 9.31
CA MET A 458 25.10 -21.49 10.17
C MET A 458 25.92 -20.24 9.93
N LEU A 459 26.50 -19.68 11.00
CA LEU A 459 27.45 -18.60 10.90
C LEU A 459 28.70 -19.07 10.16
N ASP A 460 29.07 -18.29 9.15
CA ASP A 460 30.29 -18.45 8.37
C ASP A 460 31.33 -17.44 8.87
N ALA A 461 32.37 -17.95 9.49
CA ALA A 461 33.39 -17.12 10.09
C ALA A 461 34.18 -16.26 9.08
N ASP A 462 34.18 -16.62 7.81
CA ASP A 462 34.87 -15.88 6.74
C ASP A 462 34.04 -14.72 6.15
N LYS A 463 32.76 -14.62 6.52
CA LYS A 463 31.87 -13.58 6.02
C LYS A 463 31.56 -12.52 7.09
N LYS A 464 31.43 -11.25 6.66
CA LYS A 464 31.01 -10.16 7.55
C LYS A 464 29.59 -10.36 8.05
N ALA A 465 29.29 -9.86 9.25
CA ALA A 465 27.98 -9.95 9.90
C ALA A 465 26.84 -9.41 8.99
N GLU A 466 27.04 -8.23 8.39
CA GLU A 466 26.06 -7.57 7.54
C GLU A 466 25.72 -8.41 6.30
N VAL A 467 26.74 -9.04 5.69
CA VAL A 467 26.56 -9.89 4.50
C VAL A 467 25.70 -11.10 4.84
N GLN A 468 25.92 -11.72 6.01
CA GLN A 468 25.15 -12.89 6.43
C GLN A 468 23.69 -12.56 6.76
N LEU A 469 23.44 -11.42 7.39
CA LEU A 469 22.08 -10.91 7.61
C LEU A 469 21.39 -10.65 6.28
N GLN A 470 22.08 -10.02 5.32
CA GLN A 470 21.56 -9.76 3.97
C GLN A 470 21.25 -11.05 3.19
N GLU A 471 22.17 -12.02 3.21
CA GLU A 471 21.94 -13.31 2.55
C GLU A 471 20.73 -14.04 3.16
N LEU A 472 20.59 -14.02 4.48
CA LEU A 472 19.49 -14.67 5.18
C LEU A 472 18.14 -14.03 4.83
N SER A 473 18.06 -12.70 4.76
CA SER A 473 16.86 -11.97 4.39
C SER A 473 16.53 -12.08 2.90
N LYS A 474 17.53 -11.94 2.02
CA LYS A 474 17.32 -12.04 0.58
C LYS A 474 16.75 -13.39 0.16
N ASP A 475 17.29 -14.45 0.72
CA ASP A 475 16.84 -15.81 0.44
C ASP A 475 15.47 -16.13 1.07
N PHE A 476 14.99 -15.30 2.00
CA PHE A 476 13.73 -15.51 2.70
C PHE A 476 12.54 -14.85 1.97
N PHE A 477 12.78 -13.68 1.36
CA PHE A 477 11.77 -12.88 0.68
C PHE A 477 11.88 -12.94 -0.87
N ALA A 478 12.76 -13.81 -1.43
CA ALA A 478 12.87 -14.11 -2.84
C ALA A 478 11.84 -15.18 -3.27
#